data_c550a08b6751691386018d8b3fabbeac
#
_entry.id   c550a08b6751691386018d8b3fabbeac
#
_cell.length_a   1.000
_cell.length_b   1.000
_cell.length_c   1.000
_cell.angle_alpha   90.00
_cell.angle_beta   90.00
_cell.angle_gamma   90.00
#
_symmetry.space_group_name_H-M   'P 1'
#
loop_
_entity.id
_entity.type
_entity.pdbx_description
1 polymer ?
#
loop_
_entity_poly.entity_id
_entity_poly.type
_entity_poly.pdbx_seq_one_letter_code
_entity_poly.pdbx_strand_id
1 'polypeptide(L)'
;TNIFGRMLLKPLIQPQVSKLAGRYLSSAHSKWLISKFIERNEINMDIYEECDYSSFNDFFTRKIKPDSRPVPEDLDVLISPCDCLATVYPIQENTTFSIKNTEYTLRSLLRSPRLAKRFRGGYAYILRLTVEDYHRYLYSVSGKQSKNYHIDGTFHTVNPITNDYLPIYKENTREYTVIRSKEF
;
A
#
# COMPACT_ATOMS: atom_id res chain seq x y z
N THR A 1 -18.45 1.01 23.14
CA THR A 1 -18.41 1.65 21.81
C THR A 1 -19.79 2.09 21.39
N ASN A 2 -19.96 3.41 21.34
CA ASN A 2 -21.25 4.09 21.27
C ASN A 2 -21.89 3.89 19.88
N ILE A 3 -23.17 3.56 19.83
CA ILE A 3 -24.01 3.45 18.61
C ILE A 3 -23.91 4.72 17.74
N PHE A 4 -23.77 5.88 18.39
CA PHE A 4 -23.52 7.17 17.73
C PHE A 4 -22.21 7.20 16.92
N GLY A 5 -21.11 6.61 17.41
CA GLY A 5 -19.86 6.52 16.67
C GLY A 5 -19.98 5.68 15.40
N ARG A 6 -20.77 4.62 15.44
CA ARG A 6 -21.06 3.76 14.25
C ARG A 6 -21.90 4.49 13.20
N MET A 7 -22.85 5.32 13.62
CA MET A 7 -23.67 6.12 12.71
C MET A 7 -22.87 7.20 11.99
N LEU A 8 -21.88 7.82 12.67
CA LEU A 8 -20.99 8.83 12.09
C LEU A 8 -19.94 8.22 11.14
N LEU A 9 -19.54 6.96 11.34
CA LEU A 9 -18.56 6.29 10.47
C LEU A 9 -19.15 5.81 9.14
N LYS A 10 -20.44 5.45 9.11
CA LYS A 10 -21.10 4.94 7.89
C LYS A 10 -20.98 5.88 6.67
N PRO A 11 -21.25 7.20 6.77
CA PRO A 11 -21.07 8.10 5.63
C PRO A 11 -19.59 8.26 5.22
N LEU A 12 -18.65 8.21 6.17
CA LEU A 12 -17.22 8.35 5.89
C LEU A 12 -16.62 7.15 5.12
N ILE A 13 -17.28 5.99 5.19
CA ILE A 13 -16.87 4.76 4.49
C ILE A 13 -17.40 4.74 3.04
N GLN A 14 -18.29 5.66 2.65
CA GLN A 14 -18.86 5.67 1.31
C GLN A 14 -17.83 6.02 0.23
N PRO A 15 -17.79 5.30 -0.91
CA PRO A 15 -16.86 5.56 -2.00
C PRO A 15 -16.90 6.99 -2.53
N GLN A 16 -18.07 7.63 -2.47
CA GLN A 16 -18.27 9.02 -2.91
C GLN A 16 -17.52 10.02 -2.03
N VAL A 17 -17.52 9.81 -0.70
CA VAL A 17 -16.78 10.66 0.25
C VAL A 17 -15.28 10.52 0.04
N SER A 18 -14.79 9.29 -0.13
CA SER A 18 -13.38 9.05 -0.46
C SER A 18 -12.95 9.70 -1.77
N LYS A 19 -13.82 9.65 -2.80
CA LYS A 19 -13.56 10.32 -4.08
C LYS A 19 -13.54 11.85 -3.95
N LEU A 20 -14.45 12.43 -3.14
CA LEU A 20 -14.50 13.86 -2.89
C LEU A 20 -13.25 14.32 -2.12
N ALA A 21 -12.88 13.60 -1.06
CA ALA A 21 -11.65 13.84 -0.30
C ALA A 21 -10.41 13.75 -1.21
N GLY A 22 -10.32 12.73 -2.06
CA GLY A 22 -9.24 12.57 -3.03
C GLY A 22 -9.14 13.74 -4.01
N ARG A 23 -10.28 14.25 -4.51
CA ARG A 23 -10.32 15.46 -5.37
C ARG A 23 -9.83 16.70 -4.63
N TYR A 24 -10.27 16.90 -3.39
CA TYR A 24 -9.79 18.00 -2.57
C TYR A 24 -8.28 17.93 -2.34
N LEU A 25 -7.76 16.76 -1.94
CA LEU A 25 -6.33 16.53 -1.71
C LEU A 25 -5.48 16.66 -2.98
N SER A 26 -6.08 16.54 -4.17
CA SER A 26 -5.43 16.78 -5.47
C SER A 26 -5.55 18.23 -5.94
N SER A 27 -6.23 19.08 -5.21
CA SER A 27 -6.38 20.49 -5.55
C SER A 27 -5.34 21.38 -4.86
N ALA A 28 -5.06 22.55 -5.45
CA ALA A 28 -4.16 23.53 -4.85
C ALA A 28 -4.60 24.01 -3.44
N HIS A 29 -5.89 23.93 -3.14
CA HIS A 29 -6.43 24.29 -1.84
C HIS A 29 -5.96 23.37 -0.71
N SER A 30 -5.35 22.23 -1.02
CA SER A 30 -4.82 21.30 -0.02
C SER A 30 -3.35 21.58 0.37
N LYS A 31 -2.65 22.52 -0.29
CA LYS A 31 -1.22 22.81 -0.05
C LYS A 31 -0.91 23.16 1.40
N TRP A 32 -1.82 23.84 2.08
CA TRP A 32 -1.64 24.23 3.49
C TRP A 32 -1.52 23.05 4.46
N LEU A 33 -1.95 21.86 4.04
CA LEU A 33 -1.80 20.64 4.84
C LEU A 33 -0.36 20.13 4.84
N ILE A 34 0.46 20.49 3.84
CA ILE A 34 1.81 19.91 3.63
C ILE A 34 2.72 20.22 4.82
N SER A 35 2.89 21.47 5.19
CA SER A 35 3.75 21.88 6.31
C SER A 35 3.35 21.22 7.62
N LYS A 36 2.05 21.22 7.91
CA LYS A 36 1.50 20.57 9.11
C LYS A 36 1.73 19.07 9.13
N PHE A 37 1.65 18.43 7.95
CA PHE A 37 1.88 17.00 7.82
C PHE A 37 3.35 16.64 8.01
N ILE A 38 4.27 17.41 7.43
CA ILE A 38 5.73 17.26 7.62
C ILE A 38 6.07 17.37 9.10
N GLU A 39 5.63 18.43 9.75
CA GLU A 39 5.89 18.69 11.17
C GLU A 39 5.33 17.59 12.06
N ARG A 40 4.05 17.24 11.88
CA ARG A 40 3.38 16.23 12.70
C ARG A 40 3.98 14.83 12.61
N ASN A 41 4.49 14.46 11.44
CA ASN A 41 5.04 13.12 11.17
C ASN A 41 6.58 13.14 11.11
N GLU A 42 7.22 14.24 11.50
CA GLU A 42 8.68 14.40 11.59
C GLU A 42 9.40 13.94 10.31
N ILE A 43 8.83 14.31 9.14
CA ILE A 43 9.35 13.85 7.85
C ILE A 43 10.67 14.58 7.53
N ASN A 44 11.75 13.82 7.40
CA ASN A 44 13.00 14.36 6.92
C ASN A 44 12.93 14.68 5.42
N MET A 45 12.86 15.97 5.09
CA MET A 45 12.75 16.44 3.71
C MET A 45 14.08 16.46 2.95
N ASP A 46 15.22 16.33 3.62
CA ASP A 46 16.56 16.41 3.00
C ASP A 46 16.83 15.33 1.97
N ILE A 47 16.15 14.18 2.10
CA ILE A 47 16.28 13.04 1.19
C ILE A 47 15.41 13.14 -0.06
N TYR A 48 14.52 14.14 -0.14
CA TYR A 48 13.59 14.31 -1.26
C TYR A 48 14.07 15.39 -2.24
N GLU A 49 13.63 15.30 -3.50
CA GLU A 49 13.85 16.34 -4.49
C GLU A 49 13.11 17.62 -4.07
N GLU A 50 13.77 18.76 -4.23
CA GLU A 50 13.13 20.05 -4.01
C GLU A 50 12.07 20.28 -5.10
N CYS A 51 10.85 20.55 -4.69
CA CYS A 51 9.72 20.74 -5.59
C CYS A 51 8.68 21.68 -4.99
N ASP A 52 8.12 22.57 -5.80
CA ASP A 52 6.91 23.30 -5.44
C ASP A 52 5.68 22.43 -5.73
N TYR A 53 5.24 21.73 -4.70
CA TYR A 53 4.12 20.80 -4.82
C TYR A 53 2.82 21.52 -5.16
N SER A 54 2.13 21.02 -6.17
CA SER A 54 0.86 21.59 -6.66
C SER A 54 -0.32 21.28 -5.71
N SER A 55 -0.22 20.22 -4.91
CA SER A 55 -1.29 19.74 -4.00
C SER A 55 -0.71 18.84 -2.91
N PHE A 56 -1.54 18.46 -1.93
CA PHE A 56 -1.15 17.48 -0.92
C PHE A 56 -0.86 16.10 -1.53
N ASN A 57 -1.65 15.63 -2.50
CA ASN A 57 -1.39 14.35 -3.15
C ASN A 57 -0.10 14.36 -3.98
N ASP A 58 0.27 15.48 -4.58
CA ASP A 58 1.55 15.64 -5.25
C ASP A 58 2.71 15.51 -4.26
N PHE A 59 2.63 16.20 -3.12
CA PHE A 59 3.57 16.03 -2.01
C PHE A 59 3.59 14.59 -1.48
N PHE A 60 2.45 13.94 -1.31
CA PHE A 60 2.36 12.59 -0.79
C PHE A 60 3.10 11.57 -1.68
N THR A 61 3.13 11.83 -2.98
CA THR A 61 3.89 11.05 -3.96
C THR A 61 5.22 11.71 -4.37
N ARG A 62 5.82 12.50 -3.46
CA ARG A 62 7.09 13.19 -3.66
C ARG A 62 8.19 12.26 -4.17
N LYS A 63 9.16 12.80 -4.88
CA LYS A 63 10.30 12.03 -5.38
C LYS A 63 11.45 12.08 -4.40
N ILE A 64 12.17 10.98 -4.29
CA ILE A 64 13.40 10.86 -3.51
C ILE A 64 14.61 11.17 -4.40
N LYS A 65 15.66 11.75 -3.82
CA LYS A 65 16.94 11.95 -4.51
C LYS A 65 17.55 10.60 -4.93
N PRO A 66 18.14 10.45 -6.11
CA PRO A 66 18.62 9.17 -6.63
C PRO A 66 19.52 8.39 -5.66
N ASP A 67 20.42 9.09 -4.97
CA ASP A 67 21.40 8.47 -4.07
C ASP A 67 20.84 8.11 -2.69
N SER A 68 19.60 8.50 -2.38
CA SER A 68 18.98 8.26 -1.08
C SER A 68 18.51 6.81 -0.88
N ARG A 69 18.31 6.08 -1.97
CA ARG A 69 17.92 4.65 -1.97
C ARG A 69 18.66 3.93 -3.09
N PRO A 70 19.96 3.62 -2.92
CA PRO A 70 20.73 2.93 -3.94
C PRO A 70 20.16 1.52 -4.19
N VAL A 71 20.05 1.15 -5.45
CA VAL A 71 19.63 -0.17 -5.88
C VAL A 71 20.87 -0.96 -6.25
N PRO A 72 21.12 -2.13 -5.64
CA PRO A 72 22.27 -2.96 -6.01
C PRO A 72 22.13 -3.46 -7.46
N GLU A 73 23.24 -3.54 -8.16
CA GLU A 73 23.30 -4.06 -9.54
C GLU A 73 23.25 -5.59 -9.61
N ASP A 74 23.46 -6.24 -8.48
CA ASP A 74 23.45 -7.71 -8.38
C ASP A 74 22.04 -8.26 -8.60
N LEU A 75 21.89 -9.12 -9.61
CA LEU A 75 20.62 -9.71 -10.01
C LEU A 75 20.15 -10.82 -9.07
N ASP A 76 21.04 -11.39 -8.26
CA ASP A 76 20.74 -12.43 -7.28
C ASP A 76 20.20 -11.86 -5.95
N VAL A 77 20.04 -10.54 -5.88
CA VAL A 77 19.53 -9.85 -4.70
C VAL A 77 18.06 -9.49 -4.86
N LEU A 78 17.23 -9.99 -3.95
CA LEU A 78 15.85 -9.56 -3.80
C LEU A 78 15.82 -8.27 -2.97
N ILE A 79 15.45 -7.15 -3.58
CA ILE A 79 15.37 -5.85 -2.90
C ILE A 79 13.98 -5.58 -2.35
N SER A 80 13.90 -4.76 -1.28
CA SER A 80 12.61 -4.24 -0.84
C SER A 80 12.04 -3.29 -1.90
N PRO A 81 10.79 -3.48 -2.33
CA PRO A 81 10.17 -2.61 -3.32
C PRO A 81 9.83 -1.21 -2.79
N CYS A 82 9.81 -1.02 -1.47
CA CYS A 82 9.42 0.25 -0.84
C CYS A 82 10.00 0.37 0.59
N ASP A 83 9.96 1.57 1.13
CA ASP A 83 10.15 1.81 2.56
C ASP A 83 8.93 1.24 3.30
N CYS A 84 9.14 0.39 4.32
CA CYS A 84 8.02 -0.30 4.96
C CYS A 84 8.42 -1.04 6.25
N LEU A 85 7.41 -1.42 7.01
CA LEU A 85 7.55 -2.49 8.00
C LEU A 85 7.23 -3.83 7.30
N ALA A 86 8.20 -4.76 7.33
CA ALA A 86 8.10 -6.04 6.64
C ALA A 86 7.75 -7.17 7.61
N THR A 87 6.85 -8.05 7.19
CA THR A 87 6.57 -9.33 7.86
C THR A 87 6.61 -10.44 6.81
N VAL A 88 7.26 -11.55 7.12
CA VAL A 88 7.47 -12.66 6.20
C VAL A 88 6.75 -13.91 6.67
N TYR A 89 6.05 -14.58 5.76
CA TYR A 89 5.35 -15.83 6.00
C TYR A 89 5.77 -16.89 4.98
N PRO A 90 6.11 -18.12 5.39
CA PRO A 90 6.24 -19.23 4.46
C PRO A 90 4.86 -19.60 3.92
N ILE A 91 4.77 -19.85 2.62
CA ILE A 91 3.52 -20.23 1.96
C ILE A 91 3.36 -21.74 1.98
N GLN A 92 2.55 -22.25 2.89
CA GLN A 92 2.10 -23.63 2.95
C GLN A 92 0.66 -23.76 2.44
N GLU A 93 0.10 -24.97 2.45
CA GLU A 93 -1.23 -25.24 1.89
C GLU A 93 -2.35 -24.40 2.56
N ASN A 94 -2.27 -24.24 3.87
CA ASN A 94 -3.30 -23.58 4.68
C ASN A 94 -2.77 -22.30 5.36
N THR A 95 -1.71 -21.68 4.82
CA THR A 95 -1.16 -20.46 5.39
C THR A 95 -2.19 -19.33 5.31
N THR A 96 -2.48 -18.74 6.47
CA THR A 96 -3.21 -17.49 6.60
C THR A 96 -2.25 -16.36 6.97
N PHE A 97 -2.52 -15.20 6.45
CA PHE A 97 -1.79 -13.97 6.74
C PHE A 97 -2.68 -13.06 7.57
N SER A 98 -2.25 -12.70 8.76
CA SER A 98 -2.96 -11.70 9.55
C SER A 98 -2.51 -10.31 9.17
N ILE A 99 -3.39 -9.53 8.53
CA ILE A 99 -3.11 -8.16 8.11
C ILE A 99 -4.16 -7.26 8.74
N LYS A 100 -3.75 -6.39 9.67
CA LYS A 100 -4.64 -5.46 10.37
C LYS A 100 -5.89 -6.15 10.93
N ASN A 101 -5.70 -7.21 11.72
CA ASN A 101 -6.76 -8.03 12.34
C ASN A 101 -7.71 -8.72 11.34
N THR A 102 -7.28 -8.88 10.10
CA THR A 102 -8.04 -9.55 9.04
C THR A 102 -7.22 -10.71 8.50
N GLU A 103 -7.82 -11.91 8.49
CA GLU A 103 -7.20 -13.12 7.96
C GLU A 103 -7.37 -13.21 6.44
N TYR A 104 -6.26 -13.45 5.74
CA TYR A 104 -6.22 -13.69 4.31
C TYR A 104 -5.56 -15.03 4.01
N THR A 105 -6.07 -15.73 3.04
CA THR A 105 -5.32 -16.77 2.34
C THR A 105 -4.79 -16.20 1.02
N LEU A 106 -3.73 -16.79 0.48
CA LEU A 106 -3.22 -16.37 -0.84
C LEU A 106 -4.31 -16.51 -1.93
N ARG A 107 -5.17 -17.53 -1.80
CA ARG A 107 -6.32 -17.72 -2.69
C ARG A 107 -7.33 -16.57 -2.60
N SER A 108 -7.66 -16.12 -1.39
CA SER A 108 -8.58 -14.97 -1.21
C SER A 108 -7.96 -13.67 -1.69
N LEU A 109 -6.65 -13.51 -1.49
CA LEU A 109 -5.91 -12.32 -1.89
C LEU A 109 -5.87 -12.17 -3.43
N LEU A 110 -5.51 -13.25 -4.15
CA LEU A 110 -5.33 -13.24 -5.61
C LEU A 110 -6.62 -13.54 -6.38
N ARG A 111 -7.68 -14.01 -5.71
CA ARG A 111 -8.91 -14.55 -6.35
C ARG A 111 -8.61 -15.55 -7.47
N SER A 112 -7.49 -16.26 -7.38
CA SER A 112 -7.02 -17.25 -8.36
C SER A 112 -6.42 -18.47 -7.65
N PRO A 113 -7.19 -19.57 -7.52
CA PRO A 113 -6.68 -20.80 -6.91
C PRO A 113 -5.47 -21.38 -7.66
N ARG A 114 -5.49 -21.28 -8.99
CA ARG A 114 -4.39 -21.76 -9.86
C ARG A 114 -3.09 -20.98 -9.58
N LEU A 115 -3.19 -19.65 -9.47
CA LEU A 115 -2.02 -18.82 -9.19
C LEU A 115 -1.53 -19.04 -7.75
N ALA A 116 -2.43 -19.09 -6.77
CA ALA A 116 -2.07 -19.36 -5.38
C ALA A 116 -1.31 -20.68 -5.21
N LYS A 117 -1.70 -21.74 -5.93
CA LYS A 117 -1.02 -23.04 -5.92
C LYS A 117 0.43 -22.96 -6.43
N ARG A 118 0.74 -22.05 -7.37
CA ARG A 118 2.09 -21.88 -7.91
C ARG A 118 3.09 -21.31 -6.90
N PHE A 119 2.63 -20.57 -5.92
CA PHE A 119 3.48 -19.97 -4.90
C PHE A 119 3.65 -20.83 -3.64
N ARG A 120 3.08 -22.05 -3.63
CA ARG A 120 3.29 -22.99 -2.52
C ARG A 120 4.78 -23.32 -2.38
N GLY A 121 5.29 -23.30 -1.16
CA GLY A 121 6.70 -23.51 -0.85
C GLY A 121 7.57 -22.26 -0.94
N GLY A 122 7.01 -21.15 -1.41
CA GLY A 122 7.67 -19.85 -1.41
C GLY A 122 7.39 -19.03 -0.13
N TYR A 123 7.63 -17.73 -0.21
CA TYR A 123 7.42 -16.78 0.89
C TYR A 123 6.50 -15.64 0.48
N ALA A 124 5.70 -15.18 1.43
CA ALA A 124 4.89 -13.96 1.29
C ALA A 124 5.50 -12.86 2.16
N TYR A 125 5.88 -11.77 1.53
CA TYR A 125 6.37 -10.56 2.19
C TYR A 125 5.21 -9.57 2.27
N ILE A 126 4.76 -9.29 3.48
CA ILE A 126 3.73 -8.29 3.75
C ILE A 126 4.45 -6.99 4.12
N LEU A 127 4.36 -6.03 3.23
CA LEU A 127 5.04 -4.74 3.34
C LEU A 127 4.01 -3.68 3.69
N ARG A 128 4.13 -3.10 4.87
CA ARG A 128 3.21 -2.09 5.37
C ARG A 128 3.87 -0.73 5.37
N LEU A 129 3.38 0.15 4.51
CA LEU A 129 3.75 1.54 4.51
C LEU A 129 2.90 2.29 5.55
N THR A 130 3.54 3.23 6.24
CA THR A 130 2.90 4.21 7.10
C THR A 130 2.83 5.56 6.38
N VAL A 131 2.15 6.54 6.94
CA VAL A 131 1.91 7.82 6.25
C VAL A 131 3.17 8.66 6.06
N GLU A 132 4.17 8.44 6.87
CA GLU A 132 5.49 9.10 6.80
C GLU A 132 6.42 8.47 5.75
N ASP A 133 6.20 7.21 5.38
CA ASP A 133 7.05 6.48 4.45
C ASP A 133 7.08 7.10 3.05
N TYR A 134 8.04 6.67 2.24
CA TYR A 134 8.12 7.00 0.83
C TYR A 134 7.10 6.20 0.03
N HIS A 135 6.11 6.87 -0.58
CA HIS A 135 4.96 6.23 -1.23
C HIS A 135 5.16 5.94 -2.73
N ARG A 136 6.39 5.75 -3.16
CA ARG A 136 6.69 5.15 -4.47
C ARG A 136 7.34 3.80 -4.26
N TYR A 137 7.15 2.92 -5.20
CA TYR A 137 7.73 1.58 -5.16
C TYR A 137 8.42 1.26 -6.49
N LEU A 138 9.31 0.29 -6.43
CA LEU A 138 9.99 -0.28 -7.58
C LEU A 138 9.81 -1.81 -7.59
N TYR A 139 10.22 -2.45 -8.64
CA TYR A 139 10.17 -3.92 -8.71
C TYR A 139 11.31 -4.54 -7.91
N SER A 140 11.00 -5.57 -7.13
CA SER A 140 11.99 -6.26 -6.27
C SER A 140 13.01 -7.08 -7.05
N VAL A 141 12.70 -7.41 -8.31
CA VAL A 141 13.54 -8.24 -9.19
C VAL A 141 13.36 -7.80 -10.63
N SER A 142 14.39 -8.03 -11.45
CA SER A 142 14.31 -7.91 -12.89
C SER A 142 13.57 -9.12 -13.50
N GLY A 143 12.77 -8.91 -14.55
CA GLY A 143 12.06 -10.01 -15.17
C GLY A 143 10.98 -9.58 -16.14
N LYS A 144 10.25 -10.57 -16.65
CA LYS A 144 9.12 -10.35 -17.55
C LYS A 144 7.82 -10.20 -16.75
N GLN A 145 7.24 -9.02 -16.80
CA GLN A 145 5.98 -8.70 -16.15
C GLN A 145 4.78 -9.17 -16.97
N SER A 146 3.75 -9.68 -16.30
CA SER A 146 2.42 -9.90 -16.87
C SER A 146 1.66 -8.55 -16.99
N LYS A 147 0.47 -8.60 -17.59
CA LYS A 147 -0.48 -7.50 -17.42
C LYS A 147 -0.83 -7.29 -15.94
N ASN A 148 -1.31 -6.10 -15.61
CA ASN A 148 -1.92 -5.85 -14.30
C ASN A 148 -3.29 -6.51 -14.22
N TYR A 149 -3.54 -7.18 -13.11
CA TYR A 149 -4.84 -7.77 -12.77
C TYR A 149 -5.50 -6.90 -11.72
N HIS A 150 -6.67 -6.39 -12.06
CA HIS A 150 -7.48 -5.59 -11.16
C HIS A 150 -8.52 -6.46 -10.47
N ILE A 151 -8.67 -6.30 -9.17
CA ILE A 151 -9.70 -6.94 -8.37
C ILE A 151 -10.55 -5.83 -7.77
N ASP A 152 -11.78 -5.72 -8.27
CA ASP A 152 -12.74 -4.75 -7.78
C ASP A 152 -13.04 -4.96 -6.30
N GLY A 153 -13.15 -3.86 -5.61
CA GLY A 153 -13.50 -3.78 -4.21
C GLY A 153 -14.10 -2.42 -3.87
N THR A 154 -14.34 -2.20 -2.61
CA THR A 154 -14.84 -0.93 -2.10
C THR A 154 -13.68 -0.12 -1.55
N PHE A 155 -13.59 1.16 -1.92
CA PHE A 155 -12.64 2.08 -1.30
C PHE A 155 -13.11 2.43 0.11
N HIS A 156 -12.29 2.12 1.09
CA HIS A 156 -12.53 2.48 2.48
C HIS A 156 -11.36 3.27 3.04
N THR A 157 -11.61 4.03 4.10
CA THR A 157 -10.53 4.65 4.87
C THR A 157 -9.57 3.58 5.41
N VAL A 158 -8.30 3.84 5.31
CA VAL A 158 -7.25 2.95 5.87
C VAL A 158 -7.05 3.14 7.39
N ASN A 159 -7.91 3.94 8.04
CA ASN A 159 -7.82 4.16 9.48
C ASN A 159 -8.05 2.84 10.24
N PRO A 160 -7.12 2.40 11.10
CA PRO A 160 -7.24 1.15 11.87
C PRO A 160 -8.51 1.05 12.71
N ILE A 161 -9.01 2.17 13.24
CA ILE A 161 -10.22 2.22 14.08
C ILE A 161 -11.45 1.66 13.34
N THR A 162 -11.54 1.81 12.02
CA THR A 162 -12.68 1.30 11.24
C THR A 162 -12.65 -0.21 11.06
N ASN A 163 -11.48 -0.84 11.08
CA ASN A 163 -11.35 -2.29 10.91
C ASN A 163 -11.81 -3.09 12.13
N ASP A 164 -11.78 -2.50 13.33
CA ASP A 164 -12.25 -3.14 14.56
C ASP A 164 -13.77 -3.43 14.55
N TYR A 165 -14.50 -2.81 13.61
CA TYR A 165 -15.95 -2.92 13.50
C TYR A 165 -16.41 -3.65 12.24
N LEU A 166 -15.63 -3.61 11.16
CA LEU A 166 -15.97 -4.24 9.89
C LEU A 166 -14.66 -4.73 9.23
N PRO A 167 -14.62 -5.94 8.63
CA PRO A 167 -13.44 -6.48 7.94
C PRO A 167 -13.23 -5.77 6.58
N ILE A 168 -13.08 -4.44 6.63
CA ILE A 168 -13.09 -3.53 5.47
C ILE A 168 -11.97 -3.85 4.50
N TYR A 169 -10.80 -4.27 5.02
CA TYR A 169 -9.63 -4.52 4.17
C TYR A 169 -9.79 -5.70 3.19
N LYS A 170 -10.67 -6.66 3.48
CA LYS A 170 -10.98 -7.75 2.53
C LYS A 170 -11.71 -7.28 1.28
N GLU A 171 -12.37 -6.14 1.38
CA GLU A 171 -13.20 -5.57 0.32
C GLU A 171 -12.50 -4.46 -0.47
N ASN A 172 -11.27 -4.08 -0.09
CA ASN A 172 -10.55 -3.04 -0.80
C ASN A 172 -10.18 -3.48 -2.21
N THR A 173 -10.28 -2.53 -3.14
CA THR A 173 -9.73 -2.65 -4.48
C THR A 173 -8.25 -2.94 -4.39
N ARG A 174 -7.77 -3.87 -5.20
CA ARG A 174 -6.36 -4.24 -5.27
C ARG A 174 -5.94 -4.61 -6.67
N GLU A 175 -4.69 -4.44 -6.94
CA GLU A 175 -4.07 -4.83 -8.18
C GLU A 175 -2.89 -5.75 -7.91
N TYR A 176 -2.60 -6.63 -8.84
CA TYR A 176 -1.39 -7.42 -8.79
C TYR A 176 -0.85 -7.67 -10.19
N THR A 177 0.44 -7.92 -10.24
CA THR A 177 1.14 -8.39 -11.44
C THR A 177 1.99 -9.60 -11.08
N VAL A 178 2.33 -10.39 -12.07
CA VAL A 178 3.24 -11.55 -11.93
C VAL A 178 4.51 -11.24 -12.68
N ILE A 179 5.63 -11.35 -12.01
CA ILE A 179 6.95 -11.19 -12.60
C ILE A 179 7.58 -12.58 -12.71
N ARG A 180 8.12 -12.90 -13.87
CA ARG A 180 8.95 -14.07 -14.08
C ARG A 180 10.40 -13.61 -14.15
N SER A 181 11.15 -13.87 -13.11
CA SER A 181 12.61 -13.73 -13.09
C SER A 181 13.29 -15.00 -13.61
N LYS A 182 14.59 -14.92 -13.84
CA LYS A 182 15.45 -16.07 -14.11
C LYS A 182 16.06 -16.61 -12.82
N GLU A 183 16.25 -15.74 -11.86
CA GLU A 183 16.97 -15.97 -10.59
C GLU A 183 16.01 -16.43 -9.48
N PHE A 184 14.72 -16.01 -9.54
CA PHE A 184 13.69 -16.28 -8.53
C PHE A 184 12.43 -16.92 -9.11
#